data_6079a63a8cb8361c33487ccac9e89c52
#
_entry.id   6079a63a8cb8361c33487ccac9e89c52
#
_cell.length_a   1.000
_cell.length_b   1.000
_cell.length_c   1.000
_cell.angle_alpha   90.00
_cell.angle_beta   90.00
_cell.angle_gamma   90.00
#
_symmetry.space_group_name_H-M   'P 1'
#
loop_
_entity.id
_entity.type
_entity.pdbx_description
1 polymer ?
#
loop_
_entity_poly.entity_id
_entity_poly.type
_entity_poly.pdbx_seq_one_letter_code
_entity_poly.pdbx_strand_id
1 'polypeptide(L)'
;MKLILENWNKFVNEADETSAGGVTSAQVLKMSLPQFVQAMQSNRKDLIQTVLAGARDGQEGDDAVSIEPVTVRCADLRPTQAEVVFSKSIPFALQRPEVFMEYFKSDGPFKVGPPGNDAIVVLNGKYVLDGHHRWSSLFCVNPNAEMYAFNIKLPVSPTNALKLMQASIKAYAGDVPSNKGGGVNLFTIDENTLKQQVLKLVTPELAKQYIQLGLVGDGGNLGGSGGDVEGSRDDRRTQEVAAKLLQNYSKNVAIMQSRNKPVSGASSREPMPQTDSPAGSKVSAGGDTPAALKPLEKGQVDFRSPFATDKRKAAE
;
A
#
# COMPACT_ATOMS: atom_id res chain seq x y z
N MET A 1 6.58 22.93 7.95
CA MET A 1 5.74 23.34 9.10
C MET A 1 4.68 24.36 8.71
N LYS A 2 5.03 25.46 8.01
CA LYS A 2 4.06 26.50 7.59
C LYS A 2 2.89 25.94 6.76
N LEU A 3 3.16 25.13 5.74
CA LEU A 3 2.12 24.55 4.87
C LEU A 3 1.12 23.65 5.64
N ILE A 4 1.62 22.88 6.61
CA ILE A 4 0.76 22.01 7.45
C ILE A 4 -0.17 22.89 8.29
N LEU A 5 0.35 23.99 8.85
CA LEU A 5 -0.43 24.89 9.67
C LEU A 5 -1.50 25.65 8.85
N GLU A 6 -1.14 26.07 7.63
CA GLU A 6 -2.07 26.73 6.72
C GLU A 6 -3.20 25.80 6.27
N ASN A 7 -2.87 24.56 5.87
CA ASN A 7 -3.86 23.56 5.50
C ASN A 7 -4.72 23.15 6.71
N TRP A 8 -4.11 23.03 7.89
CA TRP A 8 -4.82 22.74 9.13
C TRP A 8 -5.80 23.88 9.48
N ASN A 9 -5.36 25.13 9.45
CA ASN A 9 -6.22 26.28 9.73
C ASN A 9 -7.38 26.38 8.73
N LYS A 10 -7.14 26.09 7.44
CA LYS A 10 -8.22 26.03 6.44
C LYS A 10 -9.21 24.92 6.77
N PHE A 11 -8.72 23.73 7.11
CA PHE A 11 -9.54 22.60 7.48
C PHE A 11 -10.39 22.88 8.74
N VAL A 12 -9.81 23.51 9.77
CA VAL A 12 -10.50 23.90 10.99
C VAL A 12 -11.53 24.99 10.72
N ASN A 13 -11.20 26.02 9.92
CA ASN A 13 -12.13 27.10 9.60
C ASN A 13 -13.34 26.62 8.80
N GLU A 14 -13.16 25.62 7.90
CA GLU A 14 -14.28 25.01 7.20
C GLU A 14 -15.25 24.29 8.17
N ALA A 15 -14.78 23.88 9.35
CA ALA A 15 -15.58 23.20 10.36
C ALA A 15 -16.36 24.15 11.29
N ASP A 16 -15.97 25.42 11.41
CA ASP A 16 -16.57 26.36 12.39
C ASP A 16 -17.95 26.90 12.00
N GLU A 17 -18.39 26.74 10.76
CA GLU A 17 -19.75 27.12 10.36
C GLU A 17 -20.75 26.00 10.70
N THR A 18 -21.48 26.15 11.78
CA THR A 18 -22.45 25.17 12.30
C THR A 18 -23.63 24.95 11.37
N SER A 19 -23.88 23.69 11.01
CA SER A 19 -25.20 23.25 10.53
C SER A 19 -25.89 22.43 11.64
N ALA A 20 -27.11 22.81 11.99
CA ALA A 20 -27.98 22.02 12.87
C ALA A 20 -28.25 20.66 12.21
N GLY A 21 -27.71 19.57 12.77
CA GLY A 21 -27.87 18.22 12.24
C GLY A 21 -26.58 17.52 11.82
N GLY A 22 -25.45 17.78 12.50
CA GLY A 22 -24.14 17.23 12.18
C GLY A 22 -24.07 15.70 12.20
N VAL A 23 -23.16 15.15 11.40
CA VAL A 23 -22.82 13.71 11.41
C VAL A 23 -22.18 13.36 12.73
N THR A 24 -22.67 12.30 13.39
CA THR A 24 -22.10 11.80 14.64
C THR A 24 -20.91 10.86 14.38
N SER A 25 -20.01 10.68 15.36
CA SER A 25 -18.92 9.68 15.32
C SER A 25 -19.45 8.28 14.97
N ALA A 26 -20.58 7.88 15.54
CA ALA A 26 -21.21 6.58 15.26
C ALA A 26 -21.66 6.44 13.80
N GLN A 27 -22.10 7.52 13.16
CA GLN A 27 -22.42 7.54 11.73
C GLN A 27 -21.16 7.49 10.88
N VAL A 28 -20.10 8.22 11.25
CA VAL A 28 -18.80 8.14 10.55
C VAL A 28 -18.23 6.72 10.61
N LEU A 29 -18.29 6.06 11.77
CA LEU A 29 -17.83 4.68 11.93
C LEU A 29 -18.59 3.70 11.01
N LYS A 30 -19.86 3.95 10.73
CA LYS A 30 -20.71 3.12 9.85
C LYS A 30 -20.59 3.45 8.37
N MET A 31 -20.06 4.62 8.00
CA MET A 31 -19.88 4.96 6.58
C MET A 31 -18.94 3.98 5.89
N SER A 32 -19.22 3.64 4.64
CA SER A 32 -18.23 2.98 3.79
C SER A 32 -17.07 3.93 3.45
N LEU A 33 -15.91 3.37 3.12
CA LEU A 33 -14.76 4.21 2.73
C LEU A 33 -15.06 5.11 1.52
N PRO A 34 -15.72 4.64 0.43
CA PRO A 34 -16.10 5.52 -0.68
C PRO A 34 -16.99 6.70 -0.26
N GLN A 35 -18.01 6.43 0.58
CA GLN A 35 -18.90 7.50 1.08
C GLN A 35 -18.15 8.54 1.91
N PHE A 36 -17.24 8.08 2.77
CA PHE A 36 -16.41 8.96 3.58
C PHE A 36 -15.50 9.83 2.70
N VAL A 37 -14.79 9.22 1.75
CA VAL A 37 -13.88 9.93 0.83
C VAL A 37 -14.64 10.96 -0.02
N GLN A 38 -15.79 10.60 -0.58
CA GLN A 38 -16.63 11.52 -1.33
C GLN A 38 -17.07 12.73 -0.48
N ALA A 39 -17.47 12.48 0.77
CA ALA A 39 -17.86 13.54 1.69
C ALA A 39 -16.68 14.45 2.06
N MET A 40 -15.48 13.89 2.24
CA MET A 40 -14.27 14.67 2.49
C MET A 40 -13.84 15.51 1.27
N GLN A 41 -13.97 14.96 0.05
CA GLN A 41 -13.69 15.68 -1.20
C GLN A 41 -14.68 16.83 -1.45
N SER A 42 -15.94 16.63 -1.09
CA SER A 42 -16.99 17.67 -1.20
C SER A 42 -16.99 18.69 -0.06
N ASN A 43 -16.00 18.64 0.84
CA ASN A 43 -15.87 19.55 1.99
C ASN A 43 -17.15 19.61 2.85
N ARG A 44 -17.73 18.45 3.19
CA ARG A 44 -18.88 18.39 4.08
C ARG A 44 -18.52 18.88 5.48
N LYS A 45 -19.01 20.07 5.83
CA LYS A 45 -18.68 20.78 7.08
C LYS A 45 -19.02 19.96 8.32
N ASP A 46 -20.19 19.32 8.35
CA ASP A 46 -20.65 18.47 9.44
C ASP A 46 -19.72 17.27 9.70
N LEU A 47 -19.22 16.63 8.62
CA LEU A 47 -18.25 15.56 8.73
C LEU A 47 -16.90 16.04 9.24
N ILE A 48 -16.42 17.17 8.70
CA ILE A 48 -15.15 17.78 9.09
C ILE A 48 -15.17 18.14 10.60
N GLN A 49 -16.26 18.73 11.08
CA GLN A 49 -16.44 19.01 12.51
C GLN A 49 -16.34 17.76 13.37
N THR A 50 -16.98 16.67 12.96
CA THR A 50 -16.93 15.41 13.71
C THR A 50 -15.53 14.81 13.72
N VAL A 51 -14.83 14.85 12.59
CA VAL A 51 -13.46 14.33 12.47
C VAL A 51 -12.46 15.15 13.32
N LEU A 52 -12.74 16.43 13.55
CA LEU A 52 -11.95 17.32 14.40
C LEU A 52 -12.37 17.28 15.87
N ALA A 53 -13.41 16.53 16.25
CA ALA A 53 -13.95 16.54 17.60
C ALA A 53 -12.90 16.13 18.64
N GLY A 54 -12.07 15.11 18.35
CA GLY A 54 -10.97 14.69 19.22
C GLY A 54 -10.03 15.84 19.57
N ALA A 55 -9.55 16.58 18.58
CA ALA A 55 -8.65 17.71 18.76
C ALA A 55 -9.26 18.90 19.56
N ARG A 56 -10.56 18.86 19.87
CA ARG A 56 -11.30 19.96 20.52
C ARG A 56 -12.01 19.57 21.82
N ASP A 57 -11.85 18.35 22.30
CA ASP A 57 -12.57 17.88 23.49
C ASP A 57 -11.90 18.30 24.81
N GLY A 58 -10.74 18.94 24.74
CA GLY A 58 -10.00 19.46 25.89
C GLY A 58 -9.15 18.41 26.61
N GLN A 59 -8.99 17.21 26.04
CA GLN A 59 -8.09 16.18 26.54
C GLN A 59 -6.89 16.07 25.59
N GLU A 60 -5.78 16.67 25.96
CA GLU A 60 -4.56 16.58 25.14
C GLU A 60 -3.97 15.16 25.20
N GLY A 61 -3.80 14.55 24.05
CA GLY A 61 -3.01 13.34 23.86
C GLY A 61 -3.78 12.01 23.84
N ASP A 62 -5.06 11.94 24.22
CA ASP A 62 -5.84 10.70 24.17
C ASP A 62 -6.24 10.28 22.73
N ASP A 63 -6.28 11.25 21.82
CA ASP A 63 -6.51 11.02 20.38
C ASP A 63 -5.23 10.74 19.60
N ALA A 64 -4.07 10.97 20.20
CA ALA A 64 -2.80 10.71 19.55
C ALA A 64 -2.63 9.23 19.20
N VAL A 65 -2.10 8.97 18.00
CA VAL A 65 -1.94 7.63 17.49
C VAL A 65 -0.46 7.29 17.40
N SER A 66 -0.08 6.15 17.99
CA SER A 66 1.29 5.65 17.84
C SER A 66 1.53 5.18 16.41
N ILE A 67 2.54 5.78 15.77
CA ILE A 67 3.02 5.39 14.44
C ILE A 67 4.51 5.13 14.55
N GLU A 68 4.94 3.91 14.31
CA GLU A 68 6.34 3.50 14.49
C GLU A 68 6.90 2.80 13.26
N PRO A 69 8.19 3.01 12.93
CA PRO A 69 8.87 2.23 11.92
C PRO A 69 9.03 0.77 12.39
N VAL A 70 8.67 -0.15 11.52
CA VAL A 70 8.77 -1.60 11.77
C VAL A 70 9.26 -2.31 10.51
N THR A 71 9.68 -3.56 10.68
CA THR A 71 9.89 -4.51 9.58
C THR A 71 8.79 -5.56 9.65
N VAL A 72 8.17 -5.87 8.51
CA VAL A 72 7.06 -6.82 8.40
C VAL A 72 7.32 -7.82 7.28
N ARG A 73 6.98 -9.09 7.50
CA ARG A 73 7.08 -10.11 6.47
C ARG A 73 5.87 -10.03 5.53
N CYS A 74 6.12 -10.07 4.22
CA CYS A 74 5.06 -9.95 3.20
C CYS A 74 3.93 -10.97 3.39
N ALA A 75 4.26 -12.22 3.73
CA ALA A 75 3.28 -13.30 3.91
C ALA A 75 2.36 -13.11 5.13
N ASP A 76 2.73 -12.29 6.11
CA ASP A 76 1.93 -12.04 7.31
C ASP A 76 0.90 -10.92 7.11
N LEU A 77 1.00 -10.20 6.00
CA LEU A 77 0.15 -9.07 5.72
C LEU A 77 -1.11 -9.46 4.93
N ARG A 78 -2.18 -8.74 5.18
CA ARG A 78 -3.44 -8.82 4.44
C ARG A 78 -3.79 -7.47 3.84
N PRO A 79 -4.11 -7.42 2.54
CA PRO A 79 -4.47 -6.17 1.88
C PRO A 79 -5.88 -5.70 2.28
N THR A 80 -6.04 -4.39 2.37
CA THR A 80 -7.32 -3.71 2.58
C THR A 80 -7.91 -3.20 1.27
N GLN A 81 -7.19 -3.34 0.18
CA GLN A 81 -7.61 -3.04 -1.19
C GLN A 81 -8.03 -4.32 -1.90
N ALA A 82 -9.18 -4.31 -2.56
CA ALA A 82 -9.74 -5.46 -3.27
C ALA A 82 -9.05 -5.74 -4.61
N GLU A 83 -8.30 -4.76 -5.13
CA GLU A 83 -7.66 -4.83 -6.44
C GLU A 83 -6.17 -4.52 -6.34
N VAL A 84 -5.33 -5.46 -6.73
CA VAL A 84 -3.89 -5.24 -6.91
C VAL A 84 -3.55 -5.48 -8.37
N VAL A 85 -3.19 -4.42 -9.07
CA VAL A 85 -3.07 -4.43 -10.54
C VAL A 85 -1.75 -5.03 -10.98
N PHE A 86 -1.81 -6.02 -11.89
CA PHE A 86 -0.64 -6.70 -12.46
C PHE A 86 0.42 -5.71 -12.97
N SER A 87 0.01 -4.76 -13.82
CA SER A 87 0.92 -3.81 -14.48
C SER A 87 1.67 -2.86 -13.53
N LYS A 88 1.21 -2.76 -12.28
CA LYS A 88 1.85 -1.94 -11.23
C LYS A 88 2.65 -2.76 -10.22
N SER A 89 2.54 -4.10 -10.28
CA SER A 89 3.18 -5.00 -9.33
C SER A 89 4.27 -5.85 -9.97
N ILE A 90 3.90 -6.73 -10.90
CA ILE A 90 4.84 -7.70 -11.49
C ILE A 90 5.97 -7.04 -12.28
N PRO A 91 5.72 -6.08 -13.20
CA PRO A 91 6.78 -5.50 -14.02
C PRO A 91 7.87 -4.83 -13.20
N PHE A 92 7.51 -4.30 -12.04
CA PHE A 92 8.41 -3.55 -11.19
C PHE A 92 9.67 -4.35 -10.81
N ALA A 93 9.52 -5.57 -10.27
CA ALA A 93 10.65 -6.43 -9.93
C ALA A 93 11.15 -7.21 -11.16
N LEU A 94 10.24 -7.68 -12.02
CA LEU A 94 10.58 -8.48 -13.20
C LEU A 94 11.51 -7.74 -14.17
N GLN A 95 11.31 -6.44 -14.38
CA GLN A 95 12.15 -5.61 -15.25
C GLN A 95 13.42 -5.07 -14.56
N ARG A 96 13.71 -5.52 -13.35
CA ARG A 96 14.92 -5.17 -12.57
C ARG A 96 15.57 -6.45 -12.06
N PRO A 97 16.33 -7.16 -12.90
CA PRO A 97 16.87 -8.47 -12.58
C PRO A 97 17.68 -8.53 -11.29
N GLU A 98 18.45 -7.49 -10.97
CA GLU A 98 19.22 -7.40 -9.72
C GLU A 98 18.30 -7.44 -8.51
N VAL A 99 17.24 -6.63 -8.53
CA VAL A 99 16.22 -6.57 -7.47
C VAL A 99 15.50 -7.91 -7.35
N PHE A 100 15.05 -8.48 -8.47
CA PHE A 100 14.40 -9.79 -8.46
C PHE A 100 15.31 -10.85 -7.86
N MET A 101 16.57 -10.93 -8.31
CA MET A 101 17.53 -11.98 -7.89
C MET A 101 17.93 -11.85 -6.43
N GLU A 102 18.04 -10.64 -5.91
CA GLU A 102 18.28 -10.38 -4.50
C GLU A 102 17.18 -11.04 -3.65
N TYR A 103 15.90 -10.85 -4.02
CA TYR A 103 14.76 -11.41 -3.31
C TYR A 103 14.54 -12.90 -3.57
N PHE A 104 14.79 -13.33 -4.80
CA PHE A 104 14.60 -14.70 -5.24
C PHE A 104 15.57 -15.69 -4.58
N LYS A 105 16.85 -15.29 -4.38
CA LYS A 105 17.91 -16.14 -3.80
C LYS A 105 17.81 -16.28 -2.28
N SER A 106 16.98 -15.55 -1.62
CA SER A 106 16.88 -15.60 -0.16
C SER A 106 16.06 -16.78 0.33
N ASP A 107 16.64 -17.59 1.19
CA ASP A 107 15.99 -18.76 1.79
C ASP A 107 15.18 -18.45 3.05
N GLY A 108 15.13 -17.20 3.48
CA GLY A 108 14.46 -16.80 4.72
C GLY A 108 13.98 -15.36 4.73
N PRO A 109 13.49 -14.89 5.87
CA PRO A 109 13.15 -13.49 6.05
C PRO A 109 14.44 -12.67 5.98
N PHE A 110 14.57 -11.87 4.96
CA PHE A 110 15.64 -10.90 4.82
C PHE A 110 15.05 -9.53 4.58
N LYS A 111 15.72 -8.54 5.14
CA LYS A 111 15.28 -7.15 5.02
C LYS A 111 15.59 -6.68 3.62
N VAL A 112 14.55 -6.28 2.96
CA VAL A 112 14.67 -5.68 1.66
C VAL A 112 14.18 -4.26 1.74
N GLY A 113 15.03 -3.36 1.35
CA GLY A 113 14.60 -2.02 0.98
C GLY A 113 13.81 -2.14 -0.32
N PRO A 114 12.54 -1.71 -0.35
CA PRO A 114 11.86 -1.54 -1.63
C PRO A 114 12.68 -0.57 -2.49
N PRO A 115 12.60 -0.69 -3.81
CA PRO A 115 13.22 0.27 -4.71
C PRO A 115 12.81 1.69 -4.33
N GLY A 116 13.80 2.52 -4.03
CA GLY A 116 13.60 3.86 -3.50
C GLY A 116 13.49 3.94 -1.98
N ASN A 117 13.70 2.84 -1.24
CA ASN A 117 13.52 2.77 0.22
C ASN A 117 12.14 3.21 0.72
N ASP A 118 11.12 3.07 -0.10
CA ASP A 118 9.77 3.48 0.24
C ASP A 118 9.11 2.44 1.15
N ALA A 119 8.82 2.81 2.39
CA ALA A 119 8.06 1.98 3.30
C ALA A 119 6.57 1.91 2.88
N ILE A 120 5.87 0.90 3.36
CA ILE A 120 4.41 0.82 3.29
C ILE A 120 3.80 1.31 4.60
N VAL A 121 2.48 1.51 4.63
CA VAL A 121 1.75 1.80 5.88
C VAL A 121 0.89 0.61 6.24
N VAL A 122 1.02 0.16 7.48
CA VAL A 122 0.27 -1.00 7.99
C VAL A 122 -0.49 -0.67 9.27
N LEU A 123 -1.56 -1.40 9.54
CA LEU A 123 -2.30 -1.36 10.79
C LEU A 123 -1.97 -2.59 11.62
N ASN A 124 -1.52 -2.36 12.85
CA ASN A 124 -1.23 -3.40 13.87
C ASN A 124 -0.31 -4.51 13.34
N GLY A 125 0.65 -4.17 12.46
CA GLY A 125 1.58 -5.11 11.84
C GLY A 125 0.94 -6.16 10.94
N LYS A 126 -0.34 -6.00 10.57
CA LYS A 126 -1.12 -7.07 9.92
C LYS A 126 -1.82 -6.64 8.62
N TYR A 127 -2.30 -5.41 8.54
CA TYR A 127 -3.11 -4.97 7.40
C TYR A 127 -2.41 -3.89 6.61
N VAL A 128 -2.24 -4.08 5.31
CA VAL A 128 -1.70 -3.05 4.42
C VAL A 128 -2.75 -1.95 4.25
N LEU A 129 -2.41 -0.71 4.61
CA LEU A 129 -3.27 0.45 4.43
C LEU A 129 -2.87 1.28 3.22
N ASP A 130 -1.56 1.43 2.98
CA ASP A 130 -1.00 2.06 1.78
C ASP A 130 0.25 1.31 1.30
N GLY A 131 0.55 1.38 0.00
CA GLY A 131 1.66 0.65 -0.62
C GLY A 131 1.31 -0.77 -1.08
N HIS A 132 0.04 -1.08 -1.39
CA HIS A 132 -0.40 -2.40 -1.84
C HIS A 132 0.36 -2.93 -3.06
N HIS A 133 0.74 -2.07 -4.02
CA HIS A 133 1.52 -2.49 -5.19
C HIS A 133 2.99 -2.74 -4.84
N ARG A 134 3.56 -2.02 -3.89
CA ARG A 134 4.92 -2.28 -3.36
C ARG A 134 4.95 -3.63 -2.65
N TRP A 135 3.98 -3.85 -1.75
CA TRP A 135 3.82 -5.14 -1.07
C TRP A 135 3.66 -6.31 -2.05
N SER A 136 2.76 -6.20 -3.01
CA SER A 136 2.51 -7.30 -3.95
C SER A 136 3.66 -7.55 -4.92
N SER A 137 4.40 -6.51 -5.31
CA SER A 137 5.62 -6.67 -6.11
C SER A 137 6.62 -7.60 -5.43
N LEU A 138 6.87 -7.33 -4.14
CA LEU A 138 7.81 -8.10 -3.35
C LEU A 138 7.26 -9.49 -3.02
N PHE A 139 5.98 -9.57 -2.61
CA PHE A 139 5.29 -10.81 -2.35
C PHE A 139 5.35 -11.79 -3.52
N CYS A 140 5.14 -11.31 -4.74
CA CYS A 140 5.17 -12.14 -5.93
C CYS A 140 6.56 -12.67 -6.28
N VAL A 141 7.63 -12.05 -5.80
CA VAL A 141 8.99 -12.59 -5.92
C VAL A 141 9.30 -13.56 -4.77
N ASN A 142 9.08 -13.13 -3.53
CA ASN A 142 9.32 -13.93 -2.33
C ASN A 142 8.38 -13.54 -1.19
N PRO A 143 7.36 -14.36 -0.88
CA PRO A 143 6.43 -14.09 0.22
C PRO A 143 7.09 -13.96 1.60
N ASN A 144 8.26 -14.57 1.80
CA ASN A 144 9.01 -14.53 3.06
C ASN A 144 9.88 -13.27 3.21
N ALA A 145 10.02 -12.48 2.16
CA ALA A 145 10.76 -11.23 2.25
C ALA A 145 10.12 -10.28 3.28
N GLU A 146 10.97 -9.55 4.00
CA GLU A 146 10.57 -8.50 4.92
C GLU A 146 10.70 -7.14 4.27
N MET A 147 9.76 -6.27 4.54
CA MET A 147 9.77 -4.90 4.06
C MET A 147 9.58 -3.90 5.20
N TYR A 148 10.09 -2.70 4.99
CA TYR A 148 9.88 -1.61 5.94
C TYR A 148 8.44 -1.11 5.88
N ALA A 149 7.89 -0.77 7.05
CA ALA A 149 6.56 -0.24 7.17
C ALA A 149 6.49 0.81 8.30
N PHE A 150 5.53 1.73 8.20
CA PHE A 150 5.04 2.50 9.33
C PHE A 150 3.80 1.81 9.89
N ASN A 151 3.89 1.37 11.13
CA ASN A 151 2.84 0.64 11.81
C ASN A 151 1.98 1.59 12.62
N ILE A 152 0.73 1.76 12.21
CA ILE A 152 -0.30 2.48 12.96
C ILE A 152 -0.87 1.52 14.00
N LYS A 153 -0.71 1.85 15.29
CA LYS A 153 -1.27 1.04 16.38
C LYS A 153 -2.62 1.59 16.81
N LEU A 154 -3.69 0.94 16.36
CA LEU A 154 -5.07 1.35 16.68
C LEU A 154 -5.99 0.14 16.84
N PRO A 155 -6.85 0.12 17.88
CA PRO A 155 -7.85 -0.94 18.08
C PRO A 155 -9.11 -0.68 17.23
N VAL A 156 -8.95 -0.43 15.93
CA VAL A 156 -10.06 -0.16 15.01
C VAL A 156 -10.06 -1.14 13.85
N SER A 157 -11.19 -1.21 13.14
CA SER A 157 -11.26 -1.98 11.90
C SER A 157 -10.35 -1.37 10.81
N PRO A 158 -9.85 -2.17 9.85
CA PRO A 158 -9.05 -1.64 8.74
C PRO A 158 -9.75 -0.52 7.98
N THR A 159 -11.07 -0.62 7.75
CA THR A 159 -11.86 0.42 7.08
C THR A 159 -11.83 1.75 7.85
N ASN A 160 -11.92 1.70 9.18
CA ASN A 160 -11.86 2.91 9.99
C ASN A 160 -10.45 3.50 10.05
N ALA A 161 -9.41 2.67 10.06
CA ALA A 161 -8.03 3.14 9.92
C ALA A 161 -7.80 3.85 8.58
N LEU A 162 -8.35 3.33 7.48
CA LEU A 162 -8.30 4.00 6.16
C LEU A 162 -9.00 5.36 6.18
N LYS A 163 -10.14 5.50 6.87
CA LYS A 163 -10.84 6.79 7.01
C LYS A 163 -10.00 7.80 7.81
N LEU A 164 -9.37 7.37 8.91
CA LEU A 164 -8.47 8.22 9.70
C LEU A 164 -7.27 8.68 8.88
N MET A 165 -6.68 7.79 8.06
CA MET A 165 -5.62 8.18 7.15
C MET A 165 -6.09 9.21 6.12
N GLN A 166 -7.28 9.03 5.52
CA GLN A 166 -7.83 10.00 4.57
C GLN A 166 -8.10 11.36 5.21
N ALA A 167 -8.59 11.39 6.45
CA ALA A 167 -8.75 12.62 7.22
C ALA A 167 -7.40 13.30 7.50
N SER A 168 -6.38 12.52 7.84
CA SER A 168 -5.02 13.02 8.06
C SER A 168 -4.41 13.60 6.78
N ILE A 169 -4.59 12.93 5.63
CA ILE A 169 -4.17 13.43 4.32
C ILE A 169 -4.89 14.74 3.99
N LYS A 170 -6.22 14.80 4.21
CA LYS A 170 -7.00 16.02 4.02
C LYS A 170 -6.49 17.18 4.88
N ALA A 171 -6.23 16.94 6.16
CA ALA A 171 -5.70 17.95 7.07
C ALA A 171 -4.29 18.44 6.66
N TYR A 172 -3.47 17.54 6.13
CA TYR A 172 -2.12 17.87 5.66
C TYR A 172 -2.11 18.59 4.32
N ALA A 173 -2.83 18.04 3.32
CA ALA A 173 -2.75 18.47 1.92
C ALA A 173 -3.87 19.44 1.49
N GLY A 174 -4.93 19.56 2.30
CA GLY A 174 -6.11 20.35 1.95
C GLY A 174 -7.09 19.62 1.02
N ASP A 175 -6.73 18.45 0.49
CA ASP A 175 -7.58 17.63 -0.37
C ASP A 175 -7.30 16.12 -0.16
N VAL A 176 -8.25 15.30 -0.63
CA VAL A 176 -8.13 13.84 -0.61
C VAL A 176 -7.88 13.36 -2.04
N PRO A 177 -6.70 12.80 -2.35
CA PRO A 177 -6.40 12.34 -3.69
C PRO A 177 -7.31 11.19 -4.09
N SER A 178 -7.70 11.15 -5.36
CA SER A 178 -8.40 10.02 -5.96
C SER A 178 -7.44 9.15 -6.77
N ASN A 179 -7.61 7.84 -6.65
CA ASN A 179 -6.88 6.87 -7.46
C ASN A 179 -7.68 6.46 -8.69
N LYS A 180 -7.00 6.21 -9.79
CA LYS A 180 -7.63 5.51 -10.92
C LYS A 180 -7.55 4.00 -10.68
N GLY A 181 -8.71 3.34 -10.64
CA GLY A 181 -8.83 1.89 -10.66
C GLY A 181 -8.56 1.31 -12.06
N GLY A 182 -8.65 0.01 -12.18
CA GLY A 182 -8.63 -0.74 -13.42
C GLY A 182 -7.30 -1.41 -13.76
N GLY A 183 -7.41 -2.46 -14.54
CA GLY A 183 -6.32 -3.35 -14.93
C GLY A 183 -6.56 -4.80 -14.49
N VAL A 184 -5.64 -5.70 -14.86
CA VAL A 184 -5.72 -7.12 -14.49
C VAL A 184 -5.41 -7.27 -12.99
N ASN A 185 -6.39 -7.77 -12.23
CA ASN A 185 -6.28 -7.91 -10.79
C ASN A 185 -5.58 -9.23 -10.41
N LEU A 186 -4.49 -9.16 -9.64
CA LEU A 186 -3.72 -10.33 -9.21
C LEU A 186 -4.51 -11.29 -8.30
N PHE A 187 -5.55 -10.81 -7.59
CA PHE A 187 -6.37 -11.70 -6.75
C PHE A 187 -7.33 -12.58 -7.54
N THR A 188 -7.57 -12.26 -8.81
CA THR A 188 -8.53 -12.97 -9.65
C THR A 188 -7.98 -13.37 -11.01
N ILE A 189 -6.70 -13.06 -11.30
CA ILE A 189 -6.05 -13.45 -12.54
C ILE A 189 -6.00 -14.98 -12.65
N ASP A 190 -6.39 -15.52 -13.79
CA ASP A 190 -6.21 -16.93 -14.10
C ASP A 190 -4.77 -17.22 -14.57
N GLU A 191 -4.39 -18.50 -14.54
CA GLU A 191 -3.03 -18.93 -14.86
C GLU A 191 -2.64 -18.62 -16.31
N ASN A 192 -3.55 -18.76 -17.26
CA ASN A 192 -3.28 -18.50 -18.68
C ASN A 192 -3.03 -16.99 -18.93
N THR A 193 -3.85 -16.14 -18.33
CA THR A 193 -3.67 -14.69 -18.41
C THR A 193 -2.35 -14.27 -17.73
N LEU A 194 -2.04 -14.81 -16.54
CA LEU A 194 -0.77 -14.55 -15.88
C LEU A 194 0.41 -14.94 -16.76
N LYS A 195 0.38 -16.15 -17.33
CA LYS A 195 1.40 -16.64 -18.27
C LYS A 195 1.60 -15.71 -19.43
N GLN A 196 0.52 -15.34 -20.12
CA GLN A 196 0.58 -14.43 -21.27
C GLN A 196 1.17 -13.06 -20.89
N GLN A 197 0.77 -12.51 -19.75
CA GLN A 197 1.27 -11.22 -19.29
C GLN A 197 2.74 -11.26 -18.89
N VAL A 198 3.19 -12.30 -18.19
CA VAL A 198 4.60 -12.48 -17.80
C VAL A 198 5.47 -12.68 -19.05
N LEU A 199 5.06 -13.57 -19.96
CA LEU A 199 5.84 -13.85 -21.18
C LEU A 199 6.02 -12.62 -22.07
N LYS A 200 5.03 -11.72 -22.14
CA LYS A 200 5.16 -10.45 -22.90
C LYS A 200 6.24 -9.52 -22.32
N LEU A 201 6.59 -9.67 -21.04
CA LEU A 201 7.59 -8.83 -20.39
C LEU A 201 9.02 -9.37 -20.51
N VAL A 202 9.19 -10.65 -20.83
CA VAL A 202 10.50 -11.28 -20.91
C VAL A 202 11.03 -11.14 -22.35
N THR A 203 11.83 -10.10 -22.57
CA THR A 203 12.56 -9.89 -23.83
C THR A 203 13.88 -10.67 -23.83
N PRO A 204 14.50 -10.93 -25.00
CA PRO A 204 15.83 -11.55 -25.08
C PRO A 204 16.89 -10.78 -24.28
N GLU A 205 16.86 -9.45 -24.29
CA GLU A 205 17.80 -8.59 -23.56
C GLU A 205 17.62 -8.75 -22.05
N LEU A 206 16.37 -8.79 -21.58
CA LEU A 206 16.06 -9.03 -20.17
C LEU A 206 16.48 -10.44 -19.76
N ALA A 207 16.25 -11.44 -20.57
CA ALA A 207 16.68 -12.81 -20.33
C ALA A 207 18.20 -12.93 -20.20
N LYS A 208 18.99 -12.24 -21.03
CA LYS A 208 20.46 -12.19 -20.93
C LYS A 208 20.92 -11.66 -19.57
N GLN A 209 20.26 -10.61 -19.05
CA GLN A 209 20.59 -10.08 -17.72
C GLN A 209 20.31 -11.12 -16.60
N TYR A 210 19.18 -11.82 -16.66
CA TYR A 210 18.86 -12.90 -15.73
C TYR A 210 19.84 -14.08 -15.79
N ILE A 211 20.32 -14.44 -16.98
CA ILE A 211 21.36 -15.45 -17.19
C ILE A 211 22.66 -15.01 -16.54
N GLN A 212 23.10 -13.77 -16.77
CA GLN A 212 24.31 -13.20 -16.17
C GLN A 212 24.26 -13.21 -14.62
N LEU A 213 23.08 -13.00 -14.05
CA LEU A 213 22.86 -13.04 -12.60
C LEU A 213 22.64 -14.46 -12.04
N GLY A 214 22.67 -15.49 -12.91
CA GLY A 214 22.61 -16.88 -12.53
C GLY A 214 21.21 -17.41 -12.19
N LEU A 215 20.15 -16.84 -12.77
CA LEU A 215 18.80 -17.40 -12.64
C LEU A 215 18.71 -18.80 -13.29
N VAL A 216 19.34 -18.99 -14.43
CA VAL A 216 19.57 -20.28 -15.09
C VAL A 216 21.08 -20.54 -15.13
N GLY A 217 21.50 -21.77 -14.80
CA GLY A 217 22.94 -22.13 -14.79
C GLY A 217 23.57 -21.89 -16.16
N ASP A 218 24.87 -21.67 -16.14
CA ASP A 218 25.70 -21.64 -17.35
C ASP A 218 25.73 -23.03 -17.98
N GLY A 219 24.67 -23.53 -18.54
CA GLY A 219 24.53 -24.88 -19.06
C GLY A 219 25.88 -25.45 -19.44
N GLY A 220 26.46 -26.22 -18.48
CA GLY A 220 27.81 -26.77 -18.58
C GLY A 220 28.00 -27.34 -19.98
N ASN A 221 29.16 -27.12 -20.54
CA ASN A 221 29.64 -27.59 -21.81
C ASN A 221 29.15 -29.02 -22.07
N LEU A 222 27.90 -29.18 -22.50
CA LEU A 222 27.48 -30.45 -23.09
C LEU A 222 28.25 -30.53 -24.42
N GLY A 223 29.41 -31.19 -24.35
CA GLY A 223 30.26 -31.49 -25.47
C GLY A 223 29.51 -32.27 -26.53
N GLY A 224 28.71 -31.56 -27.31
CA GLY A 224 28.06 -31.95 -28.54
C GLY A 224 28.70 -31.17 -29.66
N SER A 225 29.62 -31.79 -30.40
CA SER A 225 30.15 -31.32 -31.66
C SER A 225 29.06 -31.39 -32.76
N GLY A 226 28.06 -30.57 -32.65
CA GLY A 226 27.04 -30.39 -33.65
C GLY A 226 26.74 -28.91 -33.74
N GLY A 227 26.95 -28.31 -34.93
CA GLY A 227 26.79 -26.89 -35.18
C GLY A 227 25.43 -26.33 -34.87
N ASP A 228 25.18 -26.05 -33.58
CA ASP A 228 24.03 -25.28 -33.13
C ASP A 228 24.23 -23.83 -33.58
N VAL A 229 23.36 -23.38 -34.45
CA VAL A 229 23.28 -21.98 -34.85
C VAL A 229 23.09 -21.14 -33.56
N GLU A 230 23.95 -20.17 -33.33
CA GLU A 230 24.00 -19.31 -32.13
C GLU A 230 22.63 -18.73 -31.74
N GLY A 231 21.77 -18.43 -32.72
CA GLY A 231 20.38 -18.00 -32.53
C GLY A 231 19.47 -19.02 -31.85
N SER A 232 19.63 -20.32 -32.10
CA SER A 232 18.84 -21.40 -31.50
C SER A 232 19.13 -21.60 -30.02
N ARG A 233 20.37 -21.33 -29.59
CA ARG A 233 20.80 -21.45 -28.20
C ARG A 233 20.30 -20.28 -27.34
N ASP A 234 20.34 -19.07 -27.87
CA ASP A 234 19.82 -17.86 -27.22
C ASP A 234 18.30 -17.92 -27.02
N ASP A 235 17.56 -18.43 -28.01
CA ASP A 235 16.11 -18.65 -27.89
C ASP A 235 15.75 -19.66 -26.82
N ARG A 236 16.47 -20.77 -26.73
CA ARG A 236 16.26 -21.78 -25.70
C ARG A 236 16.52 -21.24 -24.30
N ARG A 237 17.60 -20.50 -24.10
CA ARG A 237 17.91 -19.89 -22.80
C ARG A 237 16.89 -18.82 -22.40
N THR A 238 16.43 -18.02 -23.34
CA THR A 238 15.33 -17.07 -23.11
C THR A 238 14.06 -17.79 -22.63
N GLN A 239 13.72 -18.92 -23.23
CA GLN A 239 12.58 -19.74 -22.80
C GLN A 239 12.78 -20.34 -21.41
N GLU A 240 13.99 -20.77 -21.05
CA GLU A 240 14.31 -21.29 -19.73
C GLU A 240 14.18 -20.21 -18.64
N VAL A 241 14.64 -18.98 -18.92
CA VAL A 241 14.44 -17.81 -18.04
C VAL A 241 12.96 -17.53 -17.86
N ALA A 242 12.22 -17.44 -18.97
CA ALA A 242 10.79 -17.17 -18.95
C ALA A 242 10.02 -18.22 -18.15
N ALA A 243 10.38 -19.49 -18.31
CA ALA A 243 9.77 -20.61 -17.57
C ALA A 243 10.02 -20.51 -16.07
N LYS A 244 11.26 -20.19 -15.63
CA LYS A 244 11.59 -20.03 -14.20
C LYS A 244 10.88 -18.82 -13.58
N LEU A 245 10.87 -17.68 -14.27
CA LEU A 245 10.14 -16.50 -13.80
C LEU A 245 8.65 -16.80 -13.68
N LEU A 246 8.05 -17.41 -14.70
CA LEU A 246 6.65 -17.80 -14.69
C LEU A 246 6.34 -18.77 -13.53
N GLN A 247 7.15 -19.79 -13.32
CA GLN A 247 6.98 -20.75 -12.22
C GLN A 247 6.97 -20.02 -10.86
N ASN A 248 7.89 -19.08 -10.65
CA ASN A 248 7.96 -18.32 -9.41
C ASN A 248 6.71 -17.45 -9.21
N TYR A 249 6.35 -16.67 -10.23
CA TYR A 249 5.18 -15.80 -10.15
C TYR A 249 3.88 -16.57 -10.01
N SER A 250 3.67 -17.67 -10.76
CA SER A 250 2.47 -18.50 -10.63
C SER A 250 2.33 -19.08 -9.23
N LYS A 251 3.41 -19.62 -8.66
CA LYS A 251 3.44 -20.13 -7.29
C LYS A 251 3.04 -19.05 -6.29
N ASN A 252 3.64 -17.88 -6.36
CA ASN A 252 3.46 -16.84 -5.35
C ASN A 252 2.12 -16.11 -5.50
N VAL A 253 1.63 -15.92 -6.73
CA VAL A 253 0.27 -15.42 -6.98
C VAL A 253 -0.78 -16.40 -6.44
N ALA A 254 -0.61 -17.71 -6.63
CA ALA A 254 -1.52 -18.72 -6.06
C ALA A 254 -1.52 -18.69 -4.50
N ILE A 255 -0.36 -18.47 -3.86
CA ILE A 255 -0.28 -18.25 -2.40
C ILE A 255 -1.05 -16.99 -2.01
N MET A 256 -0.85 -15.88 -2.73
CA MET A 256 -1.56 -14.62 -2.50
C MET A 256 -3.08 -14.81 -2.60
N GLN A 257 -3.54 -15.46 -3.66
CA GLN A 257 -4.97 -15.73 -3.90
C GLN A 257 -5.60 -16.67 -2.86
N SER A 258 -4.84 -17.59 -2.29
CA SER A 258 -5.37 -18.55 -1.32
C SER A 258 -5.29 -18.06 0.13
N ARG A 259 -4.16 -17.50 0.54
CA ARG A 259 -3.85 -17.21 1.95
C ARG A 259 -3.90 -15.73 2.31
N ASN A 260 -3.51 -14.85 1.37
CA ASN A 260 -3.40 -13.41 1.60
C ASN A 260 -4.51 -12.63 0.87
N LYS A 261 -5.73 -13.18 0.89
CA LYS A 261 -6.92 -12.53 0.33
C LYS A 261 -7.17 -11.18 0.98
N PRO A 262 -7.77 -10.24 0.24
CA PRO A 262 -8.25 -9.00 0.83
C PRO A 262 -9.15 -9.25 2.04
N VAL A 263 -9.11 -8.32 3.00
CA VAL A 263 -10.00 -8.38 4.16
C VAL A 263 -11.46 -8.28 3.73
N SER A 264 -12.38 -8.79 4.56
CA SER A 264 -13.81 -8.55 4.34
C SER A 264 -14.09 -7.05 4.36
N GLY A 265 -14.80 -6.55 3.36
CA GLY A 265 -15.05 -5.11 3.20
C GLY A 265 -13.87 -4.33 2.62
N ALA A 266 -12.86 -5.01 2.06
CA ALA A 266 -11.81 -4.34 1.29
C ALA A 266 -12.41 -3.45 0.20
N SER A 267 -11.87 -2.25 0.05
CA SER A 267 -12.37 -1.26 -0.89
C SER A 267 -11.74 -1.41 -2.27
N SER A 268 -12.43 -0.90 -3.30
CA SER A 268 -11.79 -0.63 -4.59
C SER A 268 -10.60 0.31 -4.41
N ARG A 269 -9.80 0.46 -5.44
CA ARG A 269 -8.61 1.29 -5.38
C ARG A 269 -8.89 2.80 -5.26
N GLU A 270 -9.99 3.28 -5.84
CA GLU A 270 -10.30 4.71 -5.94
C GLU A 270 -10.27 5.47 -4.61
N PRO A 271 -10.91 5.00 -3.53
CA PRO A 271 -10.92 5.70 -2.25
C PRO A 271 -9.72 5.38 -1.36
N MET A 272 -8.71 4.64 -1.84
CA MET A 272 -7.56 4.27 -1.00
C MET A 272 -6.65 5.47 -0.72
N PRO A 273 -6.11 5.60 0.50
CA PRO A 273 -5.17 6.66 0.83
C PRO A 273 -3.89 6.57 -0.01
N GLN A 274 -3.28 7.72 -0.26
CA GLN A 274 -1.97 7.86 -0.90
C GLN A 274 -1.11 8.76 -0.03
N THR A 275 -0.29 8.18 0.82
CA THR A 275 0.55 8.94 1.75
C THR A 275 1.75 9.59 1.09
N ASP A 276 2.13 9.17 -0.10
CA ASP A 276 3.22 9.69 -0.93
C ASP A 276 2.76 10.75 -1.95
N SER A 277 1.45 10.95 -2.09
CA SER A 277 0.88 11.81 -3.13
C SER A 277 0.93 13.32 -2.86
N PRO A 278 0.78 13.85 -1.64
CA PRO A 278 1.12 15.25 -1.44
C PRO A 278 2.64 15.43 -1.50
N ALA A 279 3.11 16.43 -2.26
CA ALA A 279 4.53 16.75 -2.36
C ALA A 279 5.17 16.88 -0.97
N GLY A 280 6.31 16.21 -0.75
CA GLY A 280 7.01 16.20 0.54
C GLY A 280 6.55 15.14 1.54
N SER A 281 5.57 14.30 1.19
CA SER A 281 5.01 13.25 2.07
C SER A 281 5.64 11.86 1.85
N LYS A 282 6.88 11.79 1.38
CA LYS A 282 7.54 10.51 1.08
C LYS A 282 7.57 9.59 2.30
N VAL A 283 7.24 8.33 2.05
CA VAL A 283 7.28 7.24 3.04
C VAL A 283 8.63 6.53 2.89
N SER A 284 9.65 6.99 3.59
CA SER A 284 11.01 6.44 3.49
C SER A 284 11.31 5.48 4.64
N ALA A 285 11.94 4.34 4.33
CA ALA A 285 12.36 3.38 5.33
C ALA A 285 13.33 4.01 6.35
N GLY A 286 13.05 3.82 7.65
CA GLY A 286 13.86 4.35 8.75
C GLY A 286 13.80 5.86 8.93
N GLY A 287 12.91 6.55 8.23
CA GLY A 287 12.68 7.99 8.37
C GLY A 287 11.62 8.33 9.43
N ASP A 288 11.33 9.62 9.54
CA ASP A 288 10.22 10.13 10.35
C ASP A 288 8.87 9.67 9.81
N THR A 289 7.85 9.69 10.66
CA THR A 289 6.45 9.50 10.26
C THR A 289 6.13 10.35 9.02
N PRO A 290 5.54 9.76 7.97
CA PRO A 290 5.18 10.48 6.76
C PRO A 290 4.37 11.73 7.08
N ALA A 291 4.70 12.86 6.44
CA ALA A 291 4.08 14.14 6.73
C ALA A 291 2.54 14.11 6.65
N ALA A 292 1.99 13.32 5.72
CA ALA A 292 0.55 13.12 5.59
C ALA A 292 -0.10 12.39 6.77
N LEU A 293 0.68 11.70 7.62
CA LEU A 293 0.20 11.01 8.83
C LEU A 293 0.46 11.80 10.13
N LYS A 294 1.19 12.91 10.06
CA LYS A 294 1.47 13.76 11.23
C LYS A 294 0.20 14.29 11.93
N PRO A 295 -0.87 14.71 11.23
CA PRO A 295 -2.12 15.09 11.89
C PRO A 295 -2.74 13.97 12.73
N LEU A 296 -2.67 12.72 12.24
CA LEU A 296 -3.15 11.55 12.99
C LEU A 296 -2.25 11.24 14.20
N GLU A 297 -0.93 11.27 14.01
CA GLU A 297 0.05 11.06 15.10
C GLU A 297 -0.12 12.07 16.24
N LYS A 298 -0.54 13.29 15.92
CA LYS A 298 -0.74 14.38 16.89
C LYS A 298 -2.16 14.45 17.49
N GLY A 299 -3.04 13.51 17.17
CA GLY A 299 -4.42 13.54 17.61
C GLY A 299 -5.26 14.69 17.04
N GLN A 300 -4.85 15.27 15.92
CA GLN A 300 -5.56 16.37 15.26
C GLN A 300 -6.77 15.90 14.44
N VAL A 301 -6.88 14.62 14.16
CA VAL A 301 -8.00 13.98 13.47
C VAL A 301 -8.40 12.71 14.22
N ASP A 302 -9.62 12.70 14.71
CA ASP A 302 -10.22 11.52 15.33
C ASP A 302 -11.74 11.57 15.25
N PHE A 303 -12.38 10.44 15.15
CA PHE A 303 -13.83 10.25 15.25
C PHE A 303 -14.18 9.00 16.05
N ARG A 304 -13.20 8.42 16.79
CA ARG A 304 -13.38 7.20 17.58
C ARG A 304 -14.11 7.50 18.89
N SER A 305 -13.91 8.69 19.45
CA SER A 305 -14.49 9.05 20.74
C SER A 305 -15.99 9.28 20.63
N PRO A 306 -16.83 8.47 21.28
CA PRO A 306 -18.27 8.71 21.33
C PRO A 306 -18.63 9.91 22.23
N PHE A 307 -17.67 10.46 22.96
CA PHE A 307 -17.91 11.46 24.02
C PHE A 307 -17.74 12.90 23.56
N ALA A 308 -17.06 13.14 22.45
CA ALA A 308 -16.80 14.50 21.97
C ALA A 308 -18.05 15.33 21.66
N THR A 309 -19.14 14.67 21.22
CA THR A 309 -20.43 15.33 20.95
C THR A 309 -21.30 15.53 22.18
N ASP A 310 -21.17 14.71 23.22
CA ASP A 310 -22.00 14.82 24.42
C ASP A 310 -21.47 15.88 25.41
N LYS A 311 -20.15 16.10 25.45
CA LYS A 311 -19.53 17.13 26.32
C LYS A 311 -19.86 18.55 25.86
N ARG A 312 -20.11 18.79 24.57
CA ARG A 312 -20.53 20.12 24.06
C ARG A 312 -21.94 20.53 24.56
N LYS A 313 -22.84 19.55 24.79
CA LYS A 313 -24.18 19.82 25.33
C LYS A 313 -24.20 20.05 26.85
N ALA A 314 -23.14 19.67 27.55
CA ALA A 314 -23.01 19.88 28.99
C ALA A 314 -22.31 21.21 29.37
N ALA A 315 -21.75 21.93 28.36
CA ALA A 315 -21.06 23.22 28.54
C ALA A 315 -21.89 24.42 28.05
N GLU A 316 -23.09 24.19 27.47
CA GLU A 316 -24.13 25.20 27.23
C GLU A 316 -25.18 25.14 28.35
#